data_a318d7cc20c29d79cacfaba10e46977f
#
_entry.id   a318d7cc20c29d79cacfaba10e46977f
#
_cell.length_a   1.000
_cell.length_b   1.000
_cell.length_c   1.000
_cell.angle_alpha   90.00
_cell.angle_beta   90.00
_cell.angle_gamma   90.00
#
_symmetry.space_group_name_H-M   'P 1'
#
loop_
_entity.id
_entity.type
_entity.pdbx_description
1 polymer ?
#
loop_
_entity_poly.entity_id
_entity_poly.type
_entity_poly.pdbx_seq_one_letter_code
_entity_poly.pdbx_strand_id
1 'polypeptide(L)'
;MSQTADQRPPVAVGHVRLPATDVAVAERWLRSVGLRPIFADDGLAVLELRGGTHVVVRKAEQPPTAGSTAPFDLMVDDIEAARRDYAAKGLGPSEISRGRIHDSFHLTGPDGYDFTVTSSHAGGRIV
;
A
#
# COMPACT_ATOMS: atom_id res chain seq x y z
N MET A 1 -7.51 -32.45 -23.15
CA MET A 1 -6.64 -31.30 -22.88
C MET A 1 -6.59 -31.05 -21.39
N SER A 2 -5.42 -31.02 -20.83
CA SER A 2 -5.28 -30.72 -19.42
C SER A 2 -5.10 -29.22 -19.22
N GLN A 3 -5.72 -28.68 -18.20
CA GLN A 3 -5.49 -27.32 -17.77
C GLN A 3 -4.57 -27.32 -16.55
N THR A 4 -3.63 -26.40 -16.54
CA THR A 4 -2.84 -26.21 -15.33
C THR A 4 -3.76 -25.66 -14.24
N ALA A 5 -3.79 -26.34 -13.12
CA ALA A 5 -4.58 -25.86 -11.99
C ALA A 5 -4.00 -24.52 -11.50
N ASP A 6 -4.89 -23.61 -11.12
CA ASP A 6 -4.49 -22.37 -10.49
C ASP A 6 -3.94 -22.70 -9.09
N GLN A 7 -2.65 -22.47 -8.91
CA GLN A 7 -1.96 -22.79 -7.66
C GLN A 7 -1.83 -21.59 -6.72
N ARG A 8 -2.43 -20.46 -7.08
CA ARG A 8 -2.47 -19.33 -6.15
C ARG A 8 -3.26 -19.72 -4.92
N PRO A 9 -2.89 -19.18 -3.74
CA PRO A 9 -3.72 -19.39 -2.55
C PRO A 9 -5.17 -18.96 -2.83
N PRO A 10 -6.17 -19.75 -2.37
CA PRO A 10 -7.58 -19.42 -2.63
C PRO A 10 -8.14 -18.32 -1.71
N VAL A 11 -7.29 -17.75 -0.87
CA VAL A 11 -7.67 -16.67 0.04
C VAL A 11 -6.79 -15.46 -0.20
N ALA A 12 -7.37 -14.28 0.05
CA ALA A 12 -6.66 -13.01 0.00
C ALA A 12 -7.09 -12.19 1.23
N VAL A 13 -6.36 -11.13 1.52
CA VAL A 13 -6.81 -10.19 2.55
C VAL A 13 -8.00 -9.41 2.00
N GLY A 14 -9.12 -9.43 2.71
CA GLY A 14 -10.33 -8.73 2.27
C GLY A 14 -10.24 -7.23 2.47
N HIS A 15 -9.94 -6.82 3.70
CA HIS A 15 -9.88 -5.41 4.07
C HIS A 15 -8.67 -5.14 4.95
N VAL A 16 -8.09 -3.97 4.76
CA VAL A 16 -7.16 -3.35 5.71
C VAL A 16 -7.69 -1.96 6.04
N ARG A 17 -7.40 -1.45 7.21
CA ARG A 17 -7.96 -0.20 7.70
C ARG A 17 -6.86 0.83 7.94
N LEU A 18 -7.17 2.08 7.57
CA LEU A 18 -6.26 3.20 7.81
C LEU A 18 -7.05 4.32 8.51
N PRO A 19 -6.93 4.43 9.83
CA PRO A 19 -7.47 5.60 10.52
C PRO A 19 -6.71 6.85 10.10
N ALA A 20 -7.42 7.93 9.80
CA ALA A 20 -6.81 9.16 9.30
C ALA A 20 -7.49 10.39 9.91
N THR A 21 -6.73 11.42 10.20
CA THR A 21 -7.28 12.69 10.66
C THR A 21 -8.11 13.36 9.56
N ASP A 22 -7.64 13.29 8.33
CA ASP A 22 -8.32 13.86 7.16
C ASP A 22 -8.46 12.76 6.10
N VAL A 23 -9.68 12.25 5.94
CA VAL A 23 -9.97 11.15 5.02
C VAL A 23 -9.64 11.52 3.57
N ALA A 24 -9.94 12.75 3.15
CA ALA A 24 -9.68 13.20 1.78
C ALA A 24 -8.17 13.27 1.49
N VAL A 25 -7.37 13.74 2.44
CA VAL A 25 -5.91 13.77 2.30
C VAL A 25 -5.34 12.37 2.18
N ALA A 26 -5.79 11.45 3.03
CA ALA A 26 -5.34 10.06 3.00
C ALA A 26 -5.75 9.38 1.68
N GLU A 27 -6.95 9.61 1.21
CA GLU A 27 -7.44 9.05 -0.05
C GLU A 27 -6.59 9.53 -1.24
N ARG A 28 -6.28 10.82 -1.31
CA ARG A 28 -5.43 11.35 -2.39
C ARG A 28 -4.02 10.76 -2.34
N TRP A 29 -3.45 10.63 -1.15
CA TRP A 29 -2.12 10.03 -1.00
C TRP A 29 -2.10 8.57 -1.46
N LEU A 30 -3.11 7.79 -1.05
CA LEU A 30 -3.20 6.38 -1.46
C LEU A 30 -3.36 6.25 -2.97
N ARG A 31 -4.13 7.13 -3.62
CA ARG A 31 -4.18 7.15 -5.09
C ARG A 31 -2.82 7.45 -5.70
N SER A 32 -2.07 8.36 -5.10
CA SER A 32 -0.75 8.75 -5.64
C SER A 32 0.26 7.60 -5.57
N VAL A 33 0.13 6.69 -4.60
CA VAL A 33 0.99 5.51 -4.52
C VAL A 33 0.48 4.33 -5.33
N GLY A 34 -0.68 4.44 -5.96
CA GLY A 34 -1.13 3.47 -6.96
C GLY A 34 -2.43 2.74 -6.67
N LEU A 35 -3.11 3.03 -5.56
CA LEU A 35 -4.38 2.37 -5.28
C LEU A 35 -5.50 2.91 -6.18
N ARG A 36 -6.44 2.04 -6.50
CA ARG A 36 -7.57 2.38 -7.34
C ARG A 36 -8.72 2.90 -6.48
N PRO A 37 -9.24 4.14 -6.72
CA PRO A 37 -10.35 4.65 -5.94
C PRO A 37 -11.64 3.89 -6.27
N ILE A 38 -12.42 3.56 -5.24
CA ILE A 38 -13.70 2.86 -5.35
C ILE A 38 -14.83 3.77 -4.88
N PHE A 39 -14.67 4.42 -3.72
CA PHE A 39 -15.71 5.27 -3.14
C PHE A 39 -15.06 6.27 -2.20
N ALA A 40 -15.63 7.46 -2.11
CA ALA A 40 -15.21 8.44 -1.12
C ALA A 40 -16.34 9.40 -0.76
N ASP A 41 -16.47 9.68 0.54
CA ASP A 41 -17.27 10.78 1.07
C ASP A 41 -16.50 11.43 2.22
N ASP A 42 -17.15 12.30 2.99
CA ASP A 42 -16.47 13.08 4.02
C ASP A 42 -15.92 12.22 5.17
N GLY A 43 -16.51 11.07 5.43
CA GLY A 43 -16.14 10.24 6.58
C GLY A 43 -15.56 8.88 6.22
N LEU A 44 -15.54 8.53 4.93
CA LEU A 44 -15.14 7.20 4.50
C LEU A 44 -14.55 7.25 3.10
N ALA A 45 -13.44 6.57 2.90
CA ALA A 45 -12.94 6.28 1.56
C ALA A 45 -12.59 4.80 1.46
N VAL A 46 -12.83 4.23 0.28
CA VAL A 46 -12.47 2.84 -0.03
C VAL A 46 -11.63 2.87 -1.30
N LEU A 47 -10.46 2.27 -1.22
CA LEU A 47 -9.56 2.12 -2.37
C LEU A 47 -9.20 0.64 -2.50
N GLU A 48 -8.72 0.26 -3.67
CA GLU A 48 -8.48 -1.15 -3.97
C GLU A 48 -7.02 -1.39 -4.31
N LEU A 49 -6.48 -2.43 -3.72
CA LEU A 49 -5.18 -3.00 -4.05
C LEU A 49 -5.36 -4.14 -5.07
N ARG A 50 -4.25 -4.56 -5.68
CA ARG A 50 -4.23 -5.74 -6.53
C ARG A 50 -4.79 -6.95 -5.77
N GLY A 51 -5.55 -7.79 -6.46
CA GLY A 51 -6.18 -8.97 -5.84
C GLY A 51 -7.53 -8.69 -5.21
N GLY A 52 -8.00 -7.44 -5.22
CA GLY A 52 -9.31 -7.08 -4.70
C GLY A 52 -9.34 -6.69 -3.24
N THR A 53 -8.22 -6.67 -2.55
CA THR A 53 -8.15 -6.16 -1.17
C THR A 53 -8.57 -4.69 -1.13
N HIS A 54 -9.48 -4.33 -0.26
CA HIS A 54 -9.90 -2.96 -0.05
C HIS A 54 -9.22 -2.34 1.17
N VAL A 55 -8.73 -1.12 0.98
CA VAL A 55 -8.26 -0.27 2.07
C VAL A 55 -9.41 0.63 2.45
N VAL A 56 -9.83 0.56 3.71
CA VAL A 56 -10.92 1.36 4.26
C VAL A 56 -10.31 2.47 5.09
N VAL A 57 -10.48 3.71 4.63
CA VAL A 57 -10.01 4.90 5.33
C VAL A 57 -11.18 5.50 6.09
N ARG A 58 -11.04 5.61 7.41
CA ARG A 58 -12.04 6.23 8.28
C ARG A 58 -11.39 7.31 9.12
N LYS A 59 -12.19 8.29 9.51
CA LYS A 59 -11.70 9.31 10.42
C LYS A 59 -11.30 8.68 11.75
N ALA A 60 -10.07 8.97 12.18
CA ALA A 60 -9.53 8.47 13.43
C ALA A 60 -10.24 9.13 14.62
N GLU A 61 -10.56 8.34 15.65
CA GLU A 61 -11.09 8.87 16.91
C GLU A 61 -10.02 9.67 17.67
N GLN A 62 -8.78 9.19 17.59
CA GLN A 62 -7.61 9.86 18.15
C GLN A 62 -6.61 10.07 17.00
N PRO A 63 -5.97 11.24 16.87
CA PRO A 63 -4.97 11.44 15.85
C PRO A 63 -3.87 10.38 15.94
N PRO A 64 -3.49 9.73 14.83
CA PRO A 64 -2.37 8.80 14.83
C PRO A 64 -1.08 9.51 15.26
N THR A 65 -0.20 8.78 15.93
CA THR A 65 1.12 9.29 16.30
C THR A 65 2.00 9.36 15.07
N ALA A 66 2.53 10.54 14.77
CA ALA A 66 3.46 10.71 13.64
C ALA A 66 4.66 9.80 13.80
N GLY A 67 5.07 9.14 12.72
CA GLY A 67 6.18 8.18 12.72
C GLY A 67 5.78 6.77 13.08
N SER A 68 4.52 6.52 13.49
CA SER A 68 4.07 5.15 13.77
C SER A 68 4.01 4.34 12.48
N THR A 69 4.30 3.04 12.59
CA THR A 69 4.21 2.13 11.47
C THR A 69 2.78 2.06 10.95
N ALA A 70 2.60 2.20 9.65
CA ALA A 70 1.29 2.03 9.02
C ALA A 70 0.76 0.61 9.26
N PRO A 71 -0.56 0.43 9.30
CA PRO A 71 -1.15 -0.88 9.60
C PRO A 71 -0.96 -1.93 8.50
N PHE A 72 -0.39 -1.55 7.36
CA PHE A 72 -0.05 -2.47 6.26
C PHE A 72 1.11 -1.90 5.47
N ASP A 73 1.85 -2.78 4.79
CA ASP A 73 2.90 -2.38 3.84
C ASP A 73 2.36 -2.46 2.41
N LEU A 74 3.15 -1.95 1.50
CA LEU A 74 2.87 -2.02 0.06
C LEU A 74 3.91 -2.92 -0.59
N MET A 75 3.50 -3.70 -1.58
CA MET A 75 4.39 -4.58 -2.33
C MET A 75 4.29 -4.23 -3.81
N VAL A 76 5.43 -4.09 -4.46
CA VAL A 76 5.53 -3.71 -5.87
C VAL A 76 6.36 -4.72 -6.64
N ASP A 77 6.15 -4.81 -7.94
CA ASP A 77 6.90 -5.76 -8.77
C ASP A 77 8.32 -5.29 -9.06
N ASP A 78 8.50 -3.99 -9.29
CA ASP A 78 9.81 -3.39 -9.60
C ASP A 78 10.06 -2.26 -8.60
N ILE A 79 10.89 -2.53 -7.61
CA ILE A 79 11.10 -1.59 -6.51
C ILE A 79 11.88 -0.34 -6.94
N GLU A 80 12.83 -0.48 -7.89
CA GLU A 80 13.55 0.69 -8.41
C GLU A 80 12.62 1.60 -9.20
N ALA A 81 11.76 1.03 -10.05
CA ALA A 81 10.79 1.81 -10.83
C ALA A 81 9.78 2.50 -9.92
N ALA A 82 9.29 1.80 -8.90
CA ALA A 82 8.36 2.38 -7.93
C ALA A 82 9.00 3.54 -7.19
N ARG A 83 10.24 3.38 -6.74
CA ARG A 83 10.94 4.46 -6.04
C ARG A 83 11.11 5.69 -6.92
N ARG A 84 11.50 5.50 -8.18
CA ARG A 84 11.64 6.62 -9.14
C ARG A 84 10.31 7.34 -9.36
N ASP A 85 9.21 6.58 -9.52
CA ASP A 85 7.88 7.15 -9.70
C ASP A 85 7.46 7.97 -8.49
N TYR A 86 7.64 7.44 -7.29
CA TYR A 86 7.28 8.14 -6.06
C TYR A 86 8.15 9.37 -5.82
N ALA A 87 9.44 9.30 -6.16
CA ALA A 87 10.33 10.47 -6.10
C ALA A 87 9.87 11.56 -7.07
N ALA A 88 9.48 11.19 -8.28
CA ALA A 88 8.98 12.13 -9.28
C ALA A 88 7.68 12.81 -8.86
N LYS A 89 6.87 12.11 -8.06
CA LYS A 89 5.62 12.66 -7.50
C LYS A 89 5.85 13.49 -6.23
N GLY A 90 7.08 13.62 -5.78
CA GLY A 90 7.40 14.39 -4.57
C GLY A 90 7.07 13.69 -3.27
N LEU A 91 6.95 12.37 -3.27
CA LEU A 91 6.59 11.60 -2.08
C LEU A 91 7.77 11.31 -1.14
N GLY A 92 8.99 11.67 -1.55
CA GLY A 92 10.18 11.61 -0.69
C GLY A 92 10.58 10.21 -0.23
N PRO A 93 10.68 9.22 -1.14
CA PRO A 93 11.06 7.88 -0.71
C PRO A 93 12.47 7.83 -0.13
N SER A 94 12.66 7.00 0.89
CA SER A 94 13.99 6.73 1.42
C SER A 94 14.85 5.96 0.41
N GLU A 95 16.14 5.79 0.73
CA GLU A 95 17.00 4.89 -0.03
C GLU A 95 16.49 3.45 0.07
N ILE A 96 16.77 2.66 -0.96
CA ILE A 96 16.40 1.24 -0.95
C ILE A 96 17.34 0.50 -0.03
N SER A 97 16.77 -0.26 0.92
CA SER A 97 17.48 -1.19 1.77
C SER A 97 17.40 -2.58 1.17
N ARG A 98 18.55 -3.22 0.96
CA ARG A 98 18.61 -4.56 0.38
C ARG A 98 18.52 -5.59 1.49
N GLY A 99 17.63 -6.56 1.31
CA GLY A 99 17.41 -7.63 2.27
C GLY A 99 17.54 -9.01 1.64
N ARG A 100 17.49 -10.05 2.49
CA ARG A 100 17.59 -11.44 2.04
C ARG A 100 16.34 -11.93 1.32
N ILE A 101 15.18 -11.48 1.79
CA ILE A 101 13.88 -11.93 1.29
C ILE A 101 13.33 -10.93 0.28
N HIS A 102 13.46 -9.66 0.60
CA HIS A 102 12.98 -8.57 -0.25
C HIS A 102 13.81 -7.32 0.00
N ASP A 103 13.77 -6.42 -0.96
CA ASP A 103 14.27 -5.06 -0.81
C ASP A 103 13.13 -4.16 -0.35
N SER A 104 13.44 -3.03 0.25
CA SER A 104 12.41 -2.14 0.77
C SER A 104 12.88 -0.69 0.79
N PHE A 105 11.91 0.22 0.80
CA PHE A 105 12.11 1.63 1.14
C PHE A 105 10.89 2.14 1.92
N HIS A 106 11.00 3.35 2.44
CA HIS A 106 9.96 3.95 3.28
C HIS A 106 9.39 5.20 2.65
N LEU A 107 8.11 5.43 2.89
CA LEU A 107 7.40 6.67 2.58
C LEU A 107 6.76 7.20 3.86
N THR A 108 6.77 8.51 4.03
CA THR A 108 5.95 9.15 5.07
C THR A 108 4.60 9.48 4.47
N GLY A 109 3.56 8.81 4.97
CA GLY A 109 2.20 8.96 4.49
C GLY A 109 1.39 10.00 5.27
N PRO A 110 0.06 9.98 5.09
CA PRO A 110 -0.82 10.88 5.84
C PRO A 110 -0.66 10.65 7.34
N ASP A 111 -0.86 11.67 8.13
CA ASP A 111 -0.69 11.66 9.60
C ASP A 111 0.73 11.25 10.04
N GLY A 112 1.70 11.27 9.14
CA GLY A 112 3.07 10.86 9.46
C GLY A 112 3.27 9.37 9.55
N TYR A 113 2.34 8.55 9.09
CA TYR A 113 2.54 7.09 9.06
C TYR A 113 3.79 6.71 8.28
N ASP A 114 4.55 5.79 8.84
CA ASP A 114 5.69 5.17 8.15
C ASP A 114 5.18 3.97 7.35
N PHE A 115 5.14 4.12 6.02
CA PHE A 115 4.80 3.04 5.10
C PHE A 115 6.06 2.39 4.57
N THR A 116 6.13 1.07 4.67
CA THR A 116 7.17 0.28 4.02
C THR A 116 6.67 -0.17 2.65
N VAL A 117 7.50 0.02 1.63
CA VAL A 117 7.26 -0.53 0.29
C VAL A 117 8.28 -1.62 0.05
N THR A 118 7.82 -2.82 -0.29
CA THR A 118 8.67 -3.98 -0.48
C THR A 118 8.65 -4.47 -1.91
N SER A 119 9.71 -5.13 -2.33
CA SER A 119 9.71 -5.92 -3.56
C SER A 119 8.86 -7.18 -3.35
N SER A 120 8.48 -7.83 -4.47
CA SER A 120 7.66 -9.05 -4.41
C SER A 120 8.40 -10.18 -3.71
N HIS A 121 7.68 -10.96 -2.92
CA HIS A 121 8.15 -12.19 -2.27
C HIS A 121 7.79 -13.44 -3.06
N ALA A 122 7.22 -13.28 -4.25
CA ALA A 122 6.63 -14.40 -4.99
C ALA A 122 7.68 -15.41 -5.48
N GLY A 123 8.92 -14.98 -5.68
CA GLY A 123 9.97 -15.87 -6.17
C GLY A 123 9.65 -16.49 -7.53
N GLY A 124 8.99 -15.72 -8.41
CA GLY A 124 8.57 -16.20 -9.73
C GLY A 124 7.22 -16.91 -9.74
N ARG A 125 6.62 -17.16 -8.57
CA ARG A 125 5.28 -17.77 -8.52
C ARG A 125 4.22 -16.75 -8.93
N ILE A 126 3.13 -17.24 -9.49
CA ILE A 126 1.94 -16.42 -9.76
C ILE A 126 1.19 -16.21 -8.44
N VAL A 127 0.88 -14.97 -8.16
CA VAL A 127 0.22 -14.59 -6.92
C VAL A 127 -1.00 -13.70 -7.17
#